data_a25f83193df1b2e4577868aa04291296
#
_entry.id   a25f83193df1b2e4577868aa04291296
#
_cell.length_a   1.000
_cell.length_b   1.000
_cell.length_c   1.000
_cell.angle_alpha   90.00
_cell.angle_beta   90.00
_cell.angle_gamma   90.00
#
_symmetry.space_group_name_H-M   'P 1'
#
loop_
_entity.id
_entity.type
_entity.pdbx_description
1 polymer ?
#
loop_
_entity_poly.entity_id
_entity_poly.type
_entity_poly.pdbx_seq_one_letter_code
_entity_poly.pdbx_strand_id
1 'polypeptide(L)'
;MNGATSPLAVLLSKLVTDEGFLTTALPDVRVMHSKGTYPPTPVVYEPSIVIIAQGYKRAQLGGSTYVYDSRNYLVLSVPLPFECETVGTAAKPMLALAIRVSPVAVAEILLEWDTPWPHNSFLPRGIEAAPLTAELTDAALRLAKCLQSPVQSRVLGPATIREIIYRVLCDKPGDALRALATPRGNFSQIARSLRRIHSDYDQHLDVASLAREASMSVSTFHANFKAVTSKSPLHYLQTIRLHKAQALIIGGAPIAEAAHQVGYESPSQFSREFKRLFGRTPKEIANPPRNSVFAF
;
A
#
# COMPACT_ATOMS: atom_id res chain seq x y z
N MET A 1 -3.00 29.39 14.51
CA MET A 1 -4.25 29.25 13.75
C MET A 1 -4.94 27.99 14.24
N ASN A 2 -6.05 28.15 14.99
CA ASN A 2 -6.90 27.03 15.41
C ASN A 2 -7.59 26.44 14.16
N GLY A 3 -6.99 25.43 13.56
CA GLY A 3 -7.59 24.75 12.44
C GLY A 3 -8.79 23.93 12.90
N ALA A 4 -9.97 24.27 12.41
CA ALA A 4 -11.17 23.48 12.61
C ALA A 4 -10.90 22.04 12.16
N THR A 5 -11.34 21.05 12.95
CA THR A 5 -11.22 19.63 12.60
C THR A 5 -11.94 19.38 11.28
N SER A 6 -11.30 18.73 10.33
CA SER A 6 -11.91 18.49 9.02
C SER A 6 -13.20 17.66 9.16
N PRO A 7 -14.25 17.91 8.36
CA PRO A 7 -15.48 17.11 8.39
C PRO A 7 -15.22 15.61 8.19
N LEU A 8 -14.23 15.25 7.39
CA LEU A 8 -13.81 13.87 7.17
C LEU A 8 -13.22 13.27 8.46
N ALA A 9 -12.38 14.00 9.19
CA ALA A 9 -11.82 13.54 10.45
C ALA A 9 -12.91 13.32 11.52
N VAL A 10 -13.91 14.20 11.58
CA VAL A 10 -15.08 14.02 12.48
C VAL A 10 -15.85 12.74 12.17
N LEU A 11 -16.04 12.43 10.89
CA LEU A 11 -16.72 11.18 10.50
C LEU A 11 -15.88 9.94 10.80
N LEU A 12 -14.59 9.97 10.50
CA LEU A 12 -13.72 8.82 10.75
C LEU A 12 -13.51 8.55 12.24
N SER A 13 -13.41 9.59 13.07
CA SER A 13 -13.27 9.44 14.52
C SER A 13 -14.46 8.73 15.19
N LYS A 14 -15.65 8.77 14.57
CA LYS A 14 -16.84 8.04 15.07
C LYS A 14 -16.80 6.55 14.75
N LEU A 15 -15.96 6.12 13.81
CA LEU A 15 -15.84 4.73 13.39
C LEU A 15 -14.79 3.97 14.19
N VAL A 16 -13.77 4.67 14.69
CA VAL A 16 -12.58 4.04 15.28
C VAL A 16 -12.55 4.25 16.80
N THR A 17 -12.30 3.16 17.53
CA THR A 17 -12.10 3.17 18.99
C THR A 17 -10.64 2.88 19.34
N ASP A 18 -10.01 1.99 18.56
CA ASP A 18 -8.68 1.46 18.82
C ASP A 18 -7.66 1.93 17.76
N GLU A 19 -6.36 1.82 18.07
CA GLU A 19 -5.30 2.09 17.14
C GLU A 19 -5.16 0.97 16.11
N GLY A 20 -4.69 1.31 14.91
CA GLY A 20 -4.44 0.37 13.82
C GLY A 20 -5.39 0.53 12.64
N PHE A 21 -5.71 -0.60 12.03
CA PHE A 21 -6.60 -0.67 10.87
C PHE A 21 -7.97 -1.24 11.27
N LEU A 22 -8.99 -0.43 11.14
CA LEU A 22 -10.36 -0.90 11.27
C LEU A 22 -10.85 -1.45 9.93
N THR A 23 -11.30 -2.70 9.93
CA THR A 23 -12.06 -3.29 8.82
C THR A 23 -13.49 -2.75 8.84
N THR A 24 -13.98 -2.31 7.68
CA THR A 24 -15.34 -1.77 7.54
C THR A 24 -16.31 -2.80 6.95
N ALA A 25 -17.58 -2.42 6.79
CA ALA A 25 -18.55 -3.24 6.06
C ALA A 25 -18.25 -3.35 4.55
N LEU A 26 -17.28 -2.57 4.04
CA LEU A 26 -16.75 -2.66 2.68
C LEU A 26 -15.39 -3.34 2.71
N PRO A 27 -15.22 -4.53 2.10
CA PRO A 27 -13.97 -5.30 2.17
C PRO A 27 -12.74 -4.54 1.64
N ASP A 28 -12.96 -3.61 0.71
CA ASP A 28 -11.91 -2.82 0.08
C ASP A 28 -11.64 -1.49 0.79
N VAL A 29 -12.30 -1.21 1.90
CA VAL A 29 -12.13 0.05 2.65
C VAL A 29 -11.70 -0.25 4.07
N ARG A 30 -10.59 0.37 4.49
CA ARG A 30 -10.11 0.36 5.86
C ARG A 30 -9.99 1.79 6.38
N VAL A 31 -10.23 1.97 7.66
CA VAL A 31 -9.91 3.21 8.37
C VAL A 31 -8.63 3.00 9.16
N MET A 32 -7.68 3.91 8.98
CA MET A 32 -6.45 3.93 9.77
C MET A 32 -6.58 4.91 10.91
N HIS A 33 -6.16 4.52 12.11
CA HIS A 33 -6.18 5.35 13.30
C HIS A 33 -4.88 5.20 14.09
N SER A 34 -4.25 6.31 14.44
CA SER A 34 -3.03 6.31 15.24
C SER A 34 -2.99 7.49 16.20
N LYS A 35 -2.91 7.22 17.49
CA LYS A 35 -2.82 8.22 18.58
C LYS A 35 -1.38 8.65 18.87
N GLY A 36 -0.41 8.00 18.22
CA GLY A 36 1.02 8.24 18.42
C GLY A 36 1.74 8.68 17.16
N THR A 37 3.00 9.08 17.35
CA THR A 37 3.96 9.28 16.27
C THR A 37 4.88 8.06 16.21
N TYR A 38 4.97 7.44 15.03
CA TYR A 38 5.80 6.26 14.78
C TYR A 38 6.90 6.64 13.79
N PRO A 39 8.16 6.34 14.11
CA PRO A 39 9.30 6.62 13.24
C PRO A 39 9.18 5.84 11.92
N PRO A 40 10.00 6.16 10.90
CA PRO A 40 10.08 5.37 9.67
C PRO A 40 10.22 3.89 9.99
N THR A 41 9.23 3.12 9.58
CA THR A 41 9.13 1.68 9.85
C THR A 41 8.86 0.97 8.54
N PRO A 42 9.54 -0.16 8.26
CA PRO A 42 9.31 -0.95 7.06
C PRO A 42 7.87 -1.49 7.02
N VAL A 43 7.17 -1.20 5.93
CA VAL A 43 5.79 -1.65 5.68
C VAL A 43 5.66 -2.20 4.26
N VAL A 44 4.65 -3.01 4.02
CA VAL A 44 4.22 -3.41 2.67
C VAL A 44 2.77 -2.99 2.51
N TYR A 45 2.51 -2.10 1.56
CA TYR A 45 1.14 -1.71 1.23
C TYR A 45 0.69 -2.34 -0.07
N GLU A 46 -0.55 -2.81 -0.05
CA GLU A 46 -1.25 -3.27 -1.25
C GLU A 46 -1.69 -2.07 -2.12
N PRO A 47 -2.02 -2.31 -3.41
CA PRO A 47 -2.56 -1.28 -4.28
C PRO A 47 -3.74 -0.57 -3.64
N SER A 48 -3.61 0.74 -3.43
CA SER A 48 -4.61 1.51 -2.67
C SER A 48 -4.52 3.01 -2.93
N ILE A 49 -5.62 3.69 -2.70
CA ILE A 49 -5.72 5.13 -2.57
C ILE A 49 -5.81 5.45 -1.08
N VAL A 50 -4.90 6.27 -0.56
CA VAL A 50 -4.86 6.66 0.86
C VAL A 50 -5.16 8.14 0.97
N ILE A 51 -6.24 8.49 1.68
CA ILE A 51 -6.70 9.87 1.91
C ILE A 51 -6.62 10.14 3.41
N ILE A 52 -5.75 11.07 3.80
CA ILE A 52 -5.56 11.49 5.19
C ILE A 52 -6.60 12.55 5.55
N ALA A 53 -7.35 12.32 6.62
CA ALA A 53 -8.30 13.29 7.17
C ALA A 53 -7.67 14.20 8.23
N GLN A 54 -6.71 13.68 9.00
CA GLN A 54 -6.00 14.36 10.09
C GLN A 54 -4.65 13.70 10.32
N GLY A 55 -3.65 14.48 10.78
CA GLY A 55 -2.26 14.03 10.88
C GLY A 55 -1.59 13.96 9.51
N TYR A 56 -0.48 13.25 9.42
CA TYR A 56 0.19 12.98 8.14
C TYR A 56 1.02 11.70 8.20
N LYS A 57 1.37 11.23 7.02
CA LYS A 57 2.33 10.13 6.83
C LYS A 57 3.40 10.54 5.82
N ARG A 58 4.57 9.92 5.95
CA ARG A 58 5.69 10.14 5.04
C ARG A 58 6.23 8.78 4.59
N ALA A 59 6.08 8.47 3.31
CA ALA A 59 6.66 7.28 2.71
C ALA A 59 8.03 7.59 2.12
N GLN A 60 9.01 6.72 2.37
CA GLN A 60 10.36 6.81 1.79
C GLN A 60 10.61 5.59 0.91
N LEU A 61 10.86 5.80 -0.37
CA LEU A 61 11.12 4.75 -1.35
C LEU A 61 12.16 5.21 -2.38
N GLY A 62 13.26 4.46 -2.51
CA GLY A 62 14.28 4.69 -3.53
C GLY A 62 14.90 6.10 -3.51
N GLY A 63 15.10 6.68 -2.30
CA GLY A 63 15.63 8.02 -2.12
C GLY A 63 14.61 9.15 -2.34
N SER A 64 13.37 8.83 -2.71
CA SER A 64 12.26 9.79 -2.83
C SER A 64 11.39 9.75 -1.59
N THR A 65 10.89 10.94 -1.19
CA THR A 65 9.96 11.10 -0.07
C THR A 65 8.59 11.54 -0.58
N TYR A 66 7.54 10.83 -0.17
CA TYR A 66 6.14 11.11 -0.49
C TYR A 66 5.44 11.52 0.79
N VAL A 67 5.05 12.78 0.89
CA VAL A 67 4.28 13.30 2.03
C VAL A 67 2.82 13.30 1.63
N TYR A 68 1.98 12.68 2.45
CA TYR A 68 0.52 12.70 2.27
C TYR A 68 -0.15 13.06 3.59
N ASP A 69 -1.06 14.02 3.49
CA ASP A 69 -1.71 14.71 4.59
C ASP A 69 -3.15 15.10 4.19
N SER A 70 -3.79 16.00 4.92
CA SER A 70 -5.14 16.46 4.59
C SER A 70 -5.24 17.26 3.26
N ARG A 71 -4.11 17.52 2.58
CA ARG A 71 -4.05 18.25 1.30
C ARG A 71 -3.52 17.39 0.16
N ASN A 72 -2.88 16.28 0.47
CA ASN A 72 -2.28 15.39 -0.53
C ASN A 72 -2.67 13.95 -0.23
N TYR A 73 -3.16 13.24 -1.24
CA TYR A 73 -3.44 11.81 -1.15
C TYR A 73 -2.28 11.00 -1.74
N LEU A 74 -2.25 9.72 -1.42
CA LEU A 74 -1.27 8.76 -1.96
C LEU A 74 -1.97 7.71 -2.80
N VAL A 75 -1.38 7.36 -3.95
CA VAL A 75 -1.76 6.21 -4.77
C VAL A 75 -0.63 5.20 -4.80
N LEU A 76 -0.96 3.97 -4.50
CA LEU A 76 -0.12 2.81 -4.78
C LEU A 76 -0.83 1.97 -5.84
N SER A 77 -0.19 1.75 -6.98
CA SER A 77 -0.75 0.98 -8.09
C SER A 77 -0.31 -0.48 -8.10
N VAL A 78 0.76 -0.80 -7.38
CA VAL A 78 1.30 -2.14 -7.17
C VAL A 78 1.65 -2.35 -5.71
N PRO A 79 1.77 -3.60 -5.22
CA PRO A 79 2.27 -3.84 -3.86
C PRO A 79 3.69 -3.31 -3.73
N LEU A 80 3.95 -2.52 -2.68
CA LEU A 80 5.27 -1.91 -2.48
C LEU A 80 5.74 -1.99 -1.03
N PRO A 81 6.97 -2.48 -0.80
CA PRO A 81 7.67 -2.32 0.46
C PRO A 81 8.42 -0.99 0.51
N PHE A 82 8.14 -0.19 1.53
CA PHE A 82 8.79 1.10 1.78
C PHE A 82 8.85 1.40 3.28
N GLU A 83 9.59 2.44 3.67
CA GLU A 83 9.57 2.95 5.05
C GLU A 83 8.49 4.01 5.20
N CYS A 84 7.69 3.90 6.25
CA CYS A 84 6.59 4.82 6.51
C CYS A 84 6.66 5.39 7.92
N GLU A 85 6.75 6.71 7.99
CA GLU A 85 6.54 7.48 9.22
C GLU A 85 5.06 7.83 9.34
N THR A 86 4.52 7.74 10.55
CA THR A 86 3.15 8.14 10.86
C THR A 86 3.17 9.18 11.97
N VAL A 87 2.49 10.30 11.78
CA VAL A 87 2.48 11.39 12.77
C VAL A 87 1.05 11.72 13.20
N GLY A 88 0.80 11.45 14.45
CA GLY A 88 -0.41 11.78 15.18
C GLY A 88 -0.11 12.02 16.65
N THR A 89 -1.10 12.46 17.40
CA THR A 89 -1.06 12.60 18.86
C THR A 89 -2.37 12.16 19.46
N ALA A 90 -2.42 11.91 20.77
CA ALA A 90 -3.67 11.54 21.45
C ALA A 90 -4.77 12.62 21.29
N ALA A 91 -4.39 13.91 21.26
CA ALA A 91 -5.32 15.02 21.06
C ALA A 91 -5.71 15.23 19.59
N LYS A 92 -4.82 14.89 18.64
CA LYS A 92 -5.03 14.96 17.19
C LYS A 92 -4.50 13.68 16.54
N PRO A 93 -5.23 12.56 16.62
CA PRO A 93 -4.78 11.31 16.04
C PRO A 93 -4.68 11.39 14.52
N MET A 94 -3.76 10.61 13.95
CA MET A 94 -3.75 10.39 12.50
C MET A 94 -4.99 9.55 12.14
N LEU A 95 -5.77 10.05 11.19
CA LEU A 95 -6.98 9.41 10.67
C LEU A 95 -6.93 9.39 9.14
N ALA A 96 -7.14 8.22 8.56
CA ALA A 96 -7.13 8.06 7.11
C ALA A 96 -8.13 7.01 6.62
N LEU A 97 -8.56 7.17 5.37
CA LEU A 97 -9.20 6.15 4.56
C LEU A 97 -8.14 5.48 3.69
N ALA A 98 -8.12 4.16 3.67
CA ALA A 98 -7.38 3.36 2.69
C ALA A 98 -8.39 2.56 1.86
N ILE A 99 -8.39 2.81 0.55
CA ILE A 99 -9.30 2.20 -0.41
C ILE A 99 -8.47 1.31 -1.32
N ARG A 100 -8.65 0.00 -1.25
CA ARG A 100 -7.95 -0.95 -2.11
C ARG A 100 -8.42 -0.78 -3.55
N VAL A 101 -7.47 -0.77 -4.49
CA VAL A 101 -7.74 -0.62 -5.91
C VAL A 101 -7.57 -1.96 -6.61
N SER A 102 -8.68 -2.49 -7.15
CA SER A 102 -8.66 -3.68 -7.99
C SER A 102 -8.33 -3.31 -9.43
N PRO A 103 -7.39 -4.04 -10.11
CA PRO A 103 -7.17 -3.87 -11.54
C PRO A 103 -8.44 -4.09 -12.38
N VAL A 104 -9.35 -4.95 -11.93
CA VAL A 104 -10.63 -5.20 -12.60
C VAL A 104 -11.50 -3.95 -12.55
N ALA A 105 -11.66 -3.32 -11.38
CA ALA A 105 -12.44 -2.10 -11.25
C ALA A 105 -11.88 -0.94 -12.09
N VAL A 106 -10.55 -0.85 -12.20
CA VAL A 106 -9.90 0.13 -13.09
C VAL A 106 -10.23 -0.18 -14.56
N ALA A 107 -10.11 -1.45 -14.98
CA ALA A 107 -10.38 -1.85 -16.35
C ALA A 107 -11.85 -1.59 -16.74
N GLU A 108 -12.80 -1.89 -15.85
CA GLU A 108 -14.23 -1.63 -16.06
C GLU A 108 -14.53 -0.14 -16.27
N ILE A 109 -13.87 0.75 -15.48
CA ILE A 109 -14.03 2.20 -15.66
C ILE A 109 -13.45 2.62 -17.02
N LEU A 110 -12.26 2.10 -17.39
CA LEU A 110 -11.60 2.46 -18.64
C LEU A 110 -12.34 1.95 -19.88
N LEU A 111 -13.11 0.86 -19.79
CA LEU A 111 -13.98 0.38 -20.87
C LEU A 111 -15.15 1.31 -21.19
N GLU A 112 -15.61 2.09 -20.21
CA GLU A 112 -16.65 3.11 -20.39
C GLU A 112 -16.09 4.47 -20.84
N TRP A 113 -14.78 4.55 -21.05
CA TRP A 113 -14.10 5.78 -21.41
C TRP A 113 -13.88 5.86 -22.92
N ASP A 114 -14.63 6.71 -23.59
CA ASP A 114 -14.64 6.82 -25.06
C ASP A 114 -13.41 7.52 -25.64
N THR A 115 -12.58 8.16 -24.81
CA THR A 115 -11.44 8.94 -25.30
C THR A 115 -10.13 8.19 -25.09
N PRO A 116 -9.31 8.00 -26.13
CA PRO A 116 -7.98 7.43 -25.98
C PRO A 116 -7.14 8.29 -25.02
N TRP A 117 -6.55 7.65 -24.03
CA TRP A 117 -5.59 8.33 -23.16
C TRP A 117 -4.29 8.64 -23.91
N PRO A 118 -3.65 9.78 -23.62
CA PRO A 118 -2.30 10.01 -24.09
C PRO A 118 -1.40 8.87 -23.61
N HIS A 119 -0.82 8.13 -24.55
CA HIS A 119 0.19 7.13 -24.19
C HIS A 119 1.41 7.85 -23.62
N ASN A 120 1.57 7.82 -22.31
CA ASN A 120 2.79 8.29 -21.67
C ASN A 120 3.94 7.34 -22.07
N SER A 121 4.97 7.87 -22.71
CA SER A 121 6.18 7.12 -23.09
C SER A 121 7.01 6.69 -21.87
N PHE A 122 6.73 7.23 -20.69
CA PHE A 122 7.42 6.92 -19.46
C PHE A 122 6.73 5.81 -18.67
N LEU A 123 7.55 4.87 -18.18
CA LEU A 123 7.07 3.86 -17.24
C LEU A 123 6.74 4.54 -15.89
N PRO A 124 5.48 4.54 -15.43
CA PRO A 124 5.12 5.20 -14.19
C PRO A 124 5.73 4.48 -12.98
N ARG A 125 5.90 5.19 -11.89
CA ARG A 125 6.27 4.59 -10.60
C ARG A 125 5.05 3.92 -9.97
N GLY A 126 5.29 2.90 -9.16
CA GLY A 126 4.23 2.22 -8.42
C GLY A 126 3.61 3.02 -7.27
N ILE A 127 4.16 4.21 -6.96
CA ILE A 127 3.73 5.12 -5.90
C ILE A 127 3.77 6.56 -6.39
N GLU A 128 2.71 7.33 -6.09
CA GLU A 128 2.63 8.76 -6.40
C GLU A 128 1.78 9.47 -5.35
N ALA A 129 2.15 10.70 -5.00
CA ALA A 129 1.36 11.58 -4.15
C ALA A 129 0.90 12.79 -4.97
N ALA A 130 -0.34 13.24 -4.76
CA ALA A 130 -0.91 14.37 -5.48
C ALA A 130 -1.82 15.22 -4.59
N PRO A 131 -2.09 16.47 -4.97
CA PRO A 131 -3.02 17.34 -4.26
C PRO A 131 -4.43 16.73 -4.21
N LEU A 132 -5.06 16.79 -3.05
CA LEU A 132 -6.45 16.36 -2.85
C LEU A 132 -7.39 17.40 -3.43
N THR A 133 -8.14 17.06 -4.48
CA THR A 133 -9.10 17.96 -5.11
C THR A 133 -10.38 18.09 -4.27
N ALA A 134 -11.18 19.13 -4.54
CA ALA A 134 -12.47 19.33 -3.88
C ALA A 134 -13.42 18.15 -4.15
N GLU A 135 -13.47 17.70 -5.40
CA GLU A 135 -14.35 16.59 -5.83
C GLU A 135 -13.95 15.27 -5.17
N LEU A 136 -12.63 15.00 -5.05
CA LEU A 136 -12.14 13.79 -4.38
C LEU A 136 -12.41 13.86 -2.88
N THR A 137 -12.31 15.06 -2.28
CA THR A 137 -12.68 15.32 -0.88
C THR A 137 -14.16 15.03 -0.65
N ASP A 138 -15.04 15.51 -1.52
CA ASP A 138 -16.50 15.29 -1.43
C ASP A 138 -16.85 13.81 -1.59
N ALA A 139 -16.20 13.10 -2.50
CA ALA A 139 -16.38 11.66 -2.65
C ALA A 139 -15.93 10.91 -1.39
N ALA A 140 -14.78 11.27 -0.80
CA ALA A 140 -14.30 10.71 0.45
C ALA A 140 -15.25 10.98 1.64
N LEU A 141 -15.85 12.17 1.71
CA LEU A 141 -16.87 12.51 2.70
C LEU A 141 -18.12 11.65 2.54
N ARG A 142 -18.60 11.44 1.32
CA ARG A 142 -19.76 10.57 1.05
C ARG A 142 -19.45 9.13 1.43
N LEU A 143 -18.25 8.64 1.11
CA LEU A 143 -17.83 7.29 1.53
C LEU A 143 -17.81 7.18 3.05
N ALA A 144 -17.19 8.13 3.76
CA ALA A 144 -17.15 8.13 5.22
C ALA A 144 -18.54 8.21 5.87
N LYS A 145 -19.50 8.90 5.25
CA LYS A 145 -20.92 8.89 5.67
C LYS A 145 -21.55 7.50 5.48
N CYS A 146 -21.32 6.87 4.33
CA CYS A 146 -21.82 5.52 4.06
C CYS A 146 -21.32 4.51 5.10
N LEU A 147 -20.07 4.62 5.55
CA LEU A 147 -19.47 3.73 6.53
C LEU A 147 -20.12 3.79 7.92
N GLN A 148 -20.91 4.82 8.23
CA GLN A 148 -21.66 4.92 9.50
C GLN A 148 -22.83 3.91 9.57
N SER A 149 -23.23 3.31 8.46
CA SER A 149 -24.34 2.34 8.39
C SER A 149 -23.98 1.15 7.49
N PRO A 150 -24.06 -0.09 8.00
CA PRO A 150 -23.80 -1.29 7.19
C PRO A 150 -24.67 -1.39 5.93
N VAL A 151 -25.92 -0.91 5.99
CA VAL A 151 -26.84 -0.91 4.84
C VAL A 151 -26.38 0.11 3.81
N GLN A 152 -26.09 1.36 4.22
CA GLN A 152 -25.59 2.38 3.29
C GLN A 152 -24.23 2.00 2.70
N SER A 153 -23.35 1.37 3.48
CA SER A 153 -22.08 0.84 2.98
C SER A 153 -22.31 -0.14 1.82
N ARG A 154 -23.18 -1.12 1.99
CA ARG A 154 -23.45 -2.12 0.94
C ARG A 154 -24.13 -1.55 -0.30
N VAL A 155 -25.06 -0.60 -0.11
CA VAL A 155 -25.87 -0.06 -1.23
C VAL A 155 -25.14 1.07 -1.96
N LEU A 156 -24.56 2.02 -1.26
CA LEU A 156 -23.97 3.24 -1.84
C LEU A 156 -22.44 3.18 -1.95
N GLY A 157 -21.80 2.38 -1.09
CA GLY A 157 -20.34 2.29 -1.00
C GLY A 157 -19.66 1.95 -2.32
N PRO A 158 -20.08 0.89 -3.05
CA PRO A 158 -19.44 0.50 -4.31
C PRO A 158 -19.44 1.61 -5.36
N ALA A 159 -20.55 2.33 -5.52
CA ALA A 159 -20.64 3.46 -6.46
C ALA A 159 -19.73 4.61 -6.05
N THR A 160 -19.61 4.89 -4.74
CA THR A 160 -18.73 5.94 -4.22
C THR A 160 -17.25 5.57 -4.36
N ILE A 161 -16.89 4.29 -4.14
CA ILE A 161 -15.52 3.79 -4.41
C ILE A 161 -15.20 3.94 -5.91
N ARG A 162 -16.12 3.55 -6.79
CA ARG A 162 -15.97 3.70 -8.23
C ARG A 162 -15.74 5.16 -8.63
N GLU A 163 -16.47 6.10 -8.05
CA GLU A 163 -16.26 7.54 -8.25
C GLU A 163 -14.86 7.98 -7.81
N ILE A 164 -14.40 7.54 -6.64
CA ILE A 164 -13.06 7.88 -6.14
C ILE A 164 -11.98 7.36 -7.11
N ILE A 165 -12.08 6.11 -7.58
CA ILE A 165 -11.15 5.54 -8.55
C ILE A 165 -11.18 6.34 -9.85
N TYR A 166 -12.38 6.67 -10.36
CA TYR A 166 -12.54 7.49 -11.57
C TYR A 166 -11.83 8.84 -11.45
N ARG A 167 -12.03 9.56 -10.34
CA ARG A 167 -11.39 10.87 -10.12
C ARG A 167 -9.87 10.77 -10.05
N VAL A 168 -9.34 9.73 -9.43
CA VAL A 168 -7.90 9.46 -9.43
C VAL A 168 -7.40 9.13 -10.85
N LEU A 169 -8.19 8.41 -11.65
CA LEU A 169 -7.85 8.13 -13.05
C LEU A 169 -7.81 9.40 -13.92
N CYS A 170 -8.51 10.47 -13.56
CA CYS A 170 -8.46 11.75 -14.26
C CYS A 170 -7.18 12.55 -13.99
N ASP A 171 -6.44 12.21 -12.94
CA ASP A 171 -5.25 12.91 -12.48
C ASP A 171 -3.96 12.16 -12.83
N LYS A 172 -2.81 12.82 -12.61
CA LYS A 172 -1.47 12.26 -12.84
C LYS A 172 -1.22 10.93 -12.12
N PRO A 173 -1.59 10.75 -10.83
CA PRO A 173 -1.43 9.44 -10.16
C PRO A 173 -2.20 8.30 -10.85
N GLY A 174 -3.22 8.62 -11.63
CA GLY A 174 -3.97 7.67 -12.45
C GLY A 174 -3.15 7.03 -13.58
N ASP A 175 -2.04 7.64 -14.02
CA ASP A 175 -1.18 7.09 -15.08
C ASP A 175 -0.74 5.65 -14.77
N ALA A 176 -0.33 5.38 -13.53
CA ALA A 176 0.09 4.05 -13.11
C ALA A 176 -1.09 3.06 -13.04
N LEU A 177 -2.27 3.52 -12.64
CA LEU A 177 -3.48 2.68 -12.64
C LEU A 177 -3.95 2.38 -14.06
N ARG A 178 -3.91 3.35 -14.98
CA ARG A 178 -4.19 3.15 -16.41
C ARG A 178 -3.19 2.19 -17.06
N ALA A 179 -1.90 2.37 -16.76
CA ALA A 179 -0.85 1.48 -17.26
C ALA A 179 -1.01 0.04 -16.77
N LEU A 180 -1.60 -0.17 -15.58
CA LEU A 180 -1.91 -1.49 -15.04
C LEU A 180 -2.98 -2.21 -15.87
N ALA A 181 -3.94 -1.48 -16.41
CA ALA A 181 -5.03 -2.00 -17.24
C ALA A 181 -4.64 -2.17 -18.72
N THR A 182 -3.48 -1.63 -19.14
CA THR A 182 -3.01 -1.75 -20.54
C THR A 182 -2.47 -3.16 -20.78
N PRO A 183 -3.12 -3.98 -21.62
CA PRO A 183 -2.63 -5.33 -21.92
C PRO A 183 -1.23 -5.26 -22.57
N ARG A 184 -0.32 -6.14 -22.14
CA ARG A 184 1.06 -6.26 -22.67
C ARG A 184 1.97 -5.03 -22.50
N GLY A 185 1.55 -3.99 -21.79
CA GLY A 185 2.43 -2.87 -21.41
C GLY A 185 3.50 -3.32 -20.40
N ASN A 186 4.68 -2.68 -20.45
CA ASN A 186 5.78 -3.00 -19.54
C ASN A 186 5.34 -2.92 -18.05
N PHE A 187 4.54 -1.93 -17.70
CA PHE A 187 4.06 -1.77 -16.34
C PHE A 187 3.16 -2.93 -15.90
N SER A 188 2.21 -3.36 -16.75
CA SER A 188 1.31 -4.48 -16.44
C SER A 188 2.06 -5.82 -16.34
N GLN A 189 3.12 -6.00 -17.13
CA GLN A 189 3.99 -7.17 -17.02
C GLN A 189 4.75 -7.19 -15.69
N ILE A 190 5.34 -6.06 -15.28
CA ILE A 190 5.98 -5.93 -13.96
C ILE A 190 4.96 -6.15 -12.84
N ALA A 191 3.77 -5.55 -12.92
CA ALA A 191 2.71 -5.78 -11.94
C ALA A 191 2.30 -7.26 -11.82
N ARG A 192 2.31 -8.01 -12.92
CA ARG A 192 2.08 -9.47 -12.92
C ARG A 192 3.20 -10.21 -12.19
N SER A 193 4.46 -9.86 -12.46
CA SER A 193 5.60 -10.45 -11.76
C SER A 193 5.58 -10.13 -10.26
N LEU A 194 5.16 -8.93 -9.86
CA LEU A 194 4.98 -8.58 -8.45
C LEU A 194 3.91 -9.44 -7.79
N ARG A 195 2.74 -9.63 -8.43
CA ARG A 195 1.70 -10.54 -7.92
C ARG A 195 2.22 -11.96 -7.75
N ARG A 196 2.98 -12.48 -8.73
CA ARG A 196 3.61 -13.79 -8.62
C ARG A 196 4.58 -13.87 -7.45
N ILE A 197 5.43 -12.86 -7.25
CA ILE A 197 6.33 -12.82 -6.08
C ILE A 197 5.52 -12.85 -4.77
N HIS A 198 4.36 -12.18 -4.71
CA HIS A 198 3.51 -12.18 -3.51
C HIS A 198 2.76 -13.50 -3.26
N SER A 199 2.42 -14.27 -4.32
CA SER A 199 1.80 -15.60 -4.18
C SER A 199 2.79 -16.71 -3.89
N ASP A 200 3.96 -16.67 -4.55
CA ASP A 200 4.92 -17.78 -4.59
C ASP A 200 6.24 -17.41 -3.88
N TYR A 201 6.19 -16.46 -2.92
CA TYR A 201 7.39 -15.94 -2.23
C TYR A 201 8.21 -17.01 -1.52
N ASP A 202 7.59 -18.10 -1.09
CA ASP A 202 8.21 -19.26 -0.42
C ASP A 202 8.93 -20.20 -1.39
N GLN A 203 8.60 -20.12 -2.70
CA GLN A 203 9.17 -20.97 -3.73
C GLN A 203 10.50 -20.45 -4.26
N HIS A 204 11.24 -21.31 -4.95
CA HIS A 204 12.44 -20.89 -5.67
C HIS A 204 12.06 -20.07 -6.91
N LEU A 205 12.11 -18.75 -6.78
CA LEU A 205 11.89 -17.81 -7.88
C LEU A 205 13.22 -17.27 -8.39
N ASP A 206 13.53 -17.55 -9.66
CA ASP A 206 14.69 -16.96 -10.32
C ASP A 206 14.29 -15.79 -11.24
N VAL A 207 15.20 -14.83 -11.38
CA VAL A 207 14.92 -13.60 -12.13
C VAL A 207 14.78 -13.87 -13.63
N ALA A 208 15.47 -14.90 -14.16
CA ALA A 208 15.38 -15.22 -15.58
C ALA A 208 14.01 -15.79 -15.95
N SER A 209 13.39 -16.59 -15.07
CA SER A 209 12.01 -17.06 -15.28
C SER A 209 10.99 -15.93 -15.20
N LEU A 210 11.11 -15.04 -14.23
CA LEU A 210 10.25 -13.85 -14.13
C LEU A 210 10.37 -12.95 -15.36
N ALA A 211 11.57 -12.75 -15.88
CA ALA A 211 11.82 -11.97 -17.09
C ALA A 211 11.16 -12.62 -18.33
N ARG A 212 11.31 -13.94 -18.50
CA ARG A 212 10.65 -14.69 -19.58
C ARG A 212 9.14 -14.57 -19.55
N GLU A 213 8.53 -14.71 -18.38
CA GLU A 213 7.09 -14.56 -18.20
C GLU A 213 6.60 -13.15 -18.48
N ALA A 214 7.44 -12.14 -18.16
CA ALA A 214 7.20 -10.77 -18.53
C ALA A 214 7.47 -10.47 -20.01
N SER A 215 7.91 -11.47 -20.81
CA SER A 215 8.32 -11.30 -22.21
C SER A 215 9.42 -10.24 -22.38
N MET A 216 10.37 -10.20 -21.43
CA MET A 216 11.49 -9.24 -21.41
C MET A 216 12.83 -9.97 -21.37
N SER A 217 13.89 -9.30 -21.89
CA SER A 217 15.24 -9.69 -21.55
C SER A 217 15.49 -9.47 -20.04
N VAL A 218 16.45 -10.19 -19.45
CA VAL A 218 16.78 -10.05 -18.02
C VAL A 218 17.17 -8.61 -17.69
N SER A 219 17.95 -7.95 -18.55
CA SER A 219 18.36 -6.56 -18.36
C SER A 219 17.18 -5.57 -18.42
N THR A 220 16.29 -5.72 -19.39
CA THR A 220 15.06 -4.90 -19.51
C THR A 220 14.14 -5.12 -18.31
N PHE A 221 13.98 -6.38 -17.87
CA PHE A 221 13.19 -6.71 -16.70
C PHE A 221 13.74 -6.05 -15.42
N HIS A 222 15.05 -6.14 -15.18
CA HIS A 222 15.70 -5.46 -14.06
C HIS A 222 15.49 -3.95 -14.08
N ALA A 223 15.68 -3.31 -15.24
CA ALA A 223 15.51 -1.87 -15.39
C ALA A 223 14.05 -1.44 -15.10
N ASN A 224 13.08 -2.10 -15.73
CA ASN A 224 11.67 -1.80 -15.57
C ASN A 224 11.17 -2.11 -14.14
N PHE A 225 11.59 -3.24 -13.58
CA PHE A 225 11.24 -3.61 -12.21
C PHE A 225 11.74 -2.57 -11.20
N LYS A 226 12.99 -2.13 -11.35
CA LYS A 226 13.57 -1.09 -10.51
C LYS A 226 12.91 0.29 -10.73
N ALA A 227 12.53 0.63 -11.95
CA ALA A 227 11.81 1.86 -12.25
C ALA A 227 10.45 1.91 -11.53
N VAL A 228 9.71 0.79 -11.50
CA VAL A 228 8.39 0.69 -10.86
C VAL A 228 8.50 0.62 -9.33
N THR A 229 9.45 -0.19 -8.80
CA THR A 229 9.49 -0.55 -7.37
C THR A 229 10.62 0.11 -6.59
N SER A 230 11.55 0.77 -7.26
CA SER A 230 12.82 1.30 -6.71
C SER A 230 13.73 0.23 -6.09
N LYS A 231 13.45 -1.06 -6.29
CA LYS A 231 14.23 -2.20 -5.80
C LYS A 231 14.59 -3.16 -6.93
N SER A 232 15.70 -3.89 -6.80
CA SER A 232 15.96 -5.03 -7.69
C SER A 232 14.98 -6.18 -7.40
N PRO A 233 14.69 -7.07 -8.37
CA PRO A 233 13.75 -8.17 -8.16
C PRO A 233 14.10 -9.06 -6.97
N LEU A 234 15.37 -9.41 -6.82
CA LEU A 234 15.84 -10.25 -5.71
C LEU A 234 15.68 -9.55 -4.35
N HIS A 235 16.07 -8.27 -4.27
CA HIS A 235 15.93 -7.51 -3.03
C HIS A 235 14.44 -7.31 -2.67
N TYR A 236 13.57 -7.14 -3.66
CA TYR A 236 12.14 -7.08 -3.44
C TYR A 236 11.61 -8.41 -2.86
N LEU A 237 11.93 -9.55 -3.48
CA LEU A 237 11.53 -10.88 -2.98
C LEU A 237 12.01 -11.11 -1.54
N GLN A 238 13.28 -10.81 -1.25
CA GLN A 238 13.84 -10.92 0.12
C GLN A 238 13.04 -10.05 1.11
N THR A 239 12.72 -8.80 0.72
CA THR A 239 11.93 -7.90 1.57
C THR A 239 10.54 -8.48 1.85
N ILE A 240 9.85 -9.02 0.84
CA ILE A 240 8.53 -9.66 1.01
C ILE A 240 8.62 -10.87 1.94
N ARG A 241 9.61 -11.75 1.76
CA ARG A 241 9.86 -12.91 2.65
C ARG A 241 9.99 -12.48 4.10
N LEU A 242 10.79 -11.44 4.37
CA LEU A 242 11.00 -10.95 5.72
C LEU A 242 9.72 -10.36 6.34
N HIS A 243 8.90 -9.63 5.58
CA HIS A 243 7.60 -9.16 6.07
C HIS A 243 6.63 -10.31 6.36
N LYS A 244 6.60 -11.34 5.51
CA LYS A 244 5.79 -12.54 5.76
C LYS A 244 6.25 -13.28 7.02
N ALA A 245 7.57 -13.45 7.19
CA ALA A 245 8.15 -14.03 8.41
C ALA A 245 7.80 -13.21 9.65
N GLN A 246 7.85 -11.88 9.58
CA GLN A 246 7.46 -11.00 10.68
C GLN A 246 6.00 -11.25 11.09
N ALA A 247 5.10 -11.35 10.12
CA ALA A 247 3.67 -11.63 10.41
C ALA A 247 3.48 -13.01 11.06
N LEU A 248 4.19 -14.03 10.60
CA LEU A 248 4.17 -15.38 11.21
C LEU A 248 4.68 -15.35 12.66
N ILE A 249 5.80 -14.67 12.91
CA ILE A 249 6.40 -14.54 14.24
C ILE A 249 5.47 -13.79 15.20
N ILE A 250 4.85 -12.70 14.76
CA ILE A 250 3.85 -11.96 15.54
C ILE A 250 2.61 -12.84 15.81
N GLY A 251 2.25 -13.69 14.86
CA GLY A 251 1.19 -14.69 15.00
C GLY A 251 1.55 -15.89 15.91
N GLY A 252 2.77 -15.92 16.49
CA GLY A 252 3.21 -16.94 17.44
C GLY A 252 3.98 -18.12 16.82
N ALA A 253 4.28 -18.09 15.53
CA ALA A 253 5.10 -19.14 14.90
C ALA A 253 6.53 -19.15 15.45
N PRO A 254 7.14 -20.34 15.67
CA PRO A 254 8.54 -20.44 16.02
C PRO A 254 9.45 -19.79 14.96
N ILE A 255 10.47 -19.06 15.40
CA ILE A 255 11.35 -18.28 14.51
C ILE A 255 11.98 -19.15 13.39
N ALA A 256 12.45 -20.36 13.75
CA ALA A 256 13.05 -21.27 12.78
C ALA A 256 12.02 -21.75 11.73
N GLU A 257 10.81 -22.04 12.18
CA GLU A 257 9.70 -22.42 11.30
C GLU A 257 9.30 -21.28 10.38
N ALA A 258 9.12 -20.08 10.91
CA ALA A 258 8.81 -18.88 10.12
C ALA A 258 9.89 -18.61 9.05
N ALA A 259 11.18 -18.75 9.38
CA ALA A 259 12.26 -18.60 8.43
C ALA A 259 12.19 -19.64 7.30
N HIS A 260 11.95 -20.90 7.64
CA HIS A 260 11.82 -21.99 6.66
C HIS A 260 10.58 -21.79 5.77
N GLN A 261 9.41 -21.47 6.35
CA GLN A 261 8.17 -21.24 5.62
C GLN A 261 8.26 -20.13 4.58
N VAL A 262 9.15 -19.15 4.77
CA VAL A 262 9.34 -18.06 3.80
C VAL A 262 10.53 -18.30 2.86
N GLY A 263 11.08 -19.51 2.83
CA GLY A 263 12.10 -19.93 1.88
C GLY A 263 13.55 -19.52 2.25
N TYR A 264 13.87 -19.38 3.56
CA TYR A 264 15.24 -19.27 4.03
C TYR A 264 15.80 -20.63 4.46
N GLU A 265 16.93 -21.02 3.86
CA GLU A 265 17.64 -22.25 4.23
C GLU A 265 18.60 -22.03 5.41
N SER A 266 19.14 -20.81 5.56
CA SER A 266 20.10 -20.46 6.61
C SER A 266 19.46 -19.57 7.68
N PRO A 267 19.26 -20.07 8.93
CA PRO A 267 18.78 -19.27 10.06
C PRO A 267 19.66 -18.07 10.38
N SER A 268 20.98 -18.19 10.17
CA SER A 268 21.93 -17.11 10.41
C SER A 268 21.79 -15.99 9.37
N GLN A 269 21.58 -16.35 8.11
CA GLN A 269 21.29 -15.37 7.05
C GLN A 269 19.97 -14.67 7.32
N PHE A 270 18.92 -15.43 7.61
CA PHE A 270 17.60 -14.90 7.97
C PHE A 270 17.70 -13.86 9.11
N SER A 271 18.33 -14.22 10.22
CA SER A 271 18.42 -13.33 11.39
C SER A 271 19.17 -12.04 11.09
N ARG A 272 20.23 -12.08 10.29
CA ARG A 272 20.99 -10.90 9.87
C ARG A 272 20.17 -9.97 8.97
N GLU A 273 19.51 -10.54 7.95
CA GLU A 273 18.69 -9.77 7.02
C GLU A 273 17.45 -9.20 7.70
N PHE A 274 16.82 -9.95 8.59
CA PHE A 274 15.68 -9.54 9.38
C PHE A 274 16.04 -8.33 10.27
N LYS A 275 17.17 -8.41 11.02
CA LYS A 275 17.65 -7.31 11.85
C LYS A 275 18.02 -6.08 11.01
N ARG A 276 18.61 -6.29 9.83
CA ARG A 276 18.95 -5.18 8.90
C ARG A 276 17.70 -4.45 8.42
N LEU A 277 16.61 -5.19 8.10
CA LEU A 277 15.36 -4.58 7.61
C LEU A 277 14.58 -3.89 8.73
N PHE A 278 14.36 -4.58 9.86
CA PHE A 278 13.46 -4.12 10.92
C PHE A 278 14.17 -3.40 12.07
N GLY A 279 15.51 -3.31 12.06
CA GLY A 279 16.29 -2.77 13.16
C GLY A 279 16.28 -3.63 14.44
N ARG A 280 15.50 -4.72 14.46
CA ARG A 280 15.27 -5.62 15.59
C ARG A 280 15.46 -7.07 15.18
N THR A 281 15.88 -7.91 16.12
CA THR A 281 16.00 -9.34 15.88
C THR A 281 14.62 -10.03 15.83
N PRO A 282 14.48 -11.20 15.21
CA PRO A 282 13.26 -12.00 15.27
C PRO A 282 12.80 -12.29 16.69
N LYS A 283 13.74 -12.52 17.63
CA LYS A 283 13.46 -12.80 19.04
C LYS A 283 12.85 -11.59 19.76
N GLU A 284 13.33 -10.38 19.46
CA GLU A 284 12.80 -9.12 20.03
C GLU A 284 11.39 -8.80 19.49
N ILE A 285 11.06 -9.28 18.29
CA ILE A 285 9.70 -9.14 17.73
C ILE A 285 8.76 -10.21 18.28
N ALA A 286 9.23 -11.44 18.49
CA ALA A 286 8.46 -12.50 19.11
C ALA A 286 8.07 -12.17 20.57
N ASN A 287 8.91 -11.42 21.27
CA ASN A 287 8.71 -11.03 22.66
C ASN A 287 8.81 -9.50 22.80
N PRO A 288 7.79 -8.75 22.34
CA PRO A 288 7.83 -7.30 22.43
C PRO A 288 7.83 -6.83 23.89
N PRO A 289 8.61 -5.80 24.25
CA PRO A 289 8.49 -5.18 25.56
C PRO A 289 7.05 -4.73 25.79
N ARG A 290 6.54 -4.85 27.04
CA ARG A 290 5.13 -4.60 27.43
C ARG A 290 4.52 -3.27 26.98
N ASN A 291 5.36 -2.31 26.50
CA ASN A 291 4.94 -0.97 26.05
C ASN A 291 5.06 -0.75 24.53
N SER A 292 5.30 -1.78 23.73
CA SER A 292 5.39 -1.62 22.28
C SER A 292 4.05 -1.93 21.62
N VAL A 293 3.29 -0.91 21.31
CA VAL A 293 2.10 -1.01 20.45
C VAL A 293 2.59 -1.10 18.99
N PHE A 294 2.70 -2.32 18.47
CA PHE A 294 2.89 -2.56 17.04
C PHE A 294 1.55 -2.96 16.45
N ALA A 295 0.84 -1.98 15.92
CA ALA A 295 -0.33 -2.21 15.08
C ALA A 295 0.12 -2.15 13.61
N PHE A 296 0.10 -3.29 12.92
CA PHE A 296 0.21 -3.37 11.46
C PHE A 296 -0.83 -4.31 10.90
#